data_9509d7cd748da947e911612308438585
#
_entry.id   9509d7cd748da947e911612308438585
#
_cell.length_a   1.000
_cell.length_b   1.000
_cell.length_c   1.000
_cell.angle_alpha   90.00
_cell.angle_beta   90.00
_cell.angle_gamma   90.00
#
_symmetry.space_group_name_H-M   'P 1'
#
loop_
_entity.id
_entity.type
_entity.pdbx_description
1 polymer ?
#
loop_
_entity_poly.entity_id
_entity_poly.type
_entity_poly.pdbx_seq_one_letter_code
_entity_poly.pdbx_strand_id
1 'polypeptide(L)' 'MDYYLLTELTARIAYHLALSGAETFRIEETMRRIIGAYGIECQAFAIPNCVMVSLEAANGKPLMVMK' A
#
# COMPACT_ATOMS: atom_id res chain seq x y z
N MET A 1 -15.02 7.26 -4.48
CA MET A 1 -14.05 6.16 -4.34
C MET A 1 -13.90 5.75 -2.89
N ASP A 2 -13.85 4.47 -2.63
CA ASP A 2 -13.62 3.97 -1.28
C ASP A 2 -12.10 3.86 -1.04
N TYR A 3 -11.55 4.85 -0.37
CA TYR A 3 -10.10 4.88 -0.09
C TYR A 3 -9.67 3.75 0.84
N TYR A 4 -10.54 3.37 1.76
CA TYR A 4 -10.23 2.27 2.66
C TYR A 4 -10.11 0.96 1.87
N LEU A 5 -11.04 0.71 0.96
CA LEU A 5 -10.99 -0.49 0.14
C LEU A 5 -9.74 -0.51 -0.74
N LEU A 6 -9.41 0.62 -1.36
CA LEU A 6 -8.20 0.73 -2.18
C LEU A 6 -6.96 0.41 -1.34
N THR A 7 -6.86 0.98 -0.15
CA THR A 7 -5.73 0.78 0.73
C THR A 7 -5.66 -0.68 1.18
N GLU A 8 -6.79 -1.27 1.54
CA GLU A 8 -6.87 -2.66 1.98
C GLU A 8 -6.43 -3.62 0.88
N LEU A 9 -6.94 -3.43 -0.34
CA LEU A 9 -6.58 -4.29 -1.47
C LEU A 9 -5.11 -4.16 -1.81
N THR A 10 -4.58 -2.93 -1.79
CA THR A 10 -3.17 -2.70 -2.05
C THR A 10 -2.30 -3.42 -1.03
N ALA A 11 -2.67 -3.33 0.24
CA ALA A 11 -1.92 -4.00 1.31
C ALA A 11 -1.98 -5.52 1.16
N ARG A 12 -3.12 -6.06 0.73
CA ARG A 12 -3.25 -7.51 0.49
C ARG A 12 -2.36 -7.97 -0.64
N ILE A 13 -2.33 -7.23 -1.74
CA ILE A 13 -1.46 -7.57 -2.87
C ILE A 13 -0.01 -7.55 -2.43
N ALA A 14 0.38 -6.52 -1.70
CA ALA A 14 1.75 -6.39 -1.20
C ALA A 14 2.11 -7.53 -0.25
N TYR A 15 1.18 -7.92 0.61
CA TYR A 15 1.41 -9.01 1.55
C TYR A 15 1.66 -10.33 0.81
N HIS A 16 0.86 -10.61 -0.22
CA HIS A 16 1.06 -11.80 -1.03
C HIS A 16 2.39 -11.77 -1.77
N LEU A 17 2.81 -10.62 -2.26
CA LEU A 17 4.12 -10.48 -2.88
C LEU A 17 5.23 -10.78 -1.86
N ALA A 18 5.08 -10.31 -0.64
CA ALA A 18 6.05 -10.57 0.42
C ALA A 18 6.14 -12.06 0.73
N LEU A 19 5.01 -12.75 0.78
CA LEU A 19 4.98 -14.19 1.01
C LEU A 19 5.63 -14.96 -0.15
N SER A 20 5.60 -14.41 -1.35
CA SER A 20 6.20 -15.02 -2.53
C SER A 20 7.70 -14.75 -2.64
N GLY A 21 8.29 -14.02 -1.69
CA GLY A 21 9.71 -13.74 -1.69
C GLY A 21 10.14 -12.54 -2.50
N ALA A 22 9.20 -11.66 -2.87
CA ALA A 22 9.55 -10.44 -3.59
C ALA A 22 10.40 -9.53 -2.71
N GLU A 23 11.31 -8.78 -3.34
CA GLU A 23 12.14 -7.82 -2.62
C GLU A 23 11.28 -6.70 -2.07
N THR A 24 11.63 -6.21 -0.86
CA THR A 24 10.86 -5.17 -0.19
C THR A 24 10.73 -3.91 -1.05
N PHE A 25 11.81 -3.55 -1.73
CA PHE A 25 11.81 -2.41 -2.65
C PHE A 25 10.72 -2.57 -3.73
N ARG A 26 10.59 -3.76 -4.31
CA ARG A 26 9.58 -4.00 -5.34
C ARG A 26 8.17 -3.96 -4.78
N ILE A 27 8.00 -4.44 -3.57
CA ILE A 27 6.70 -4.41 -2.90
C ILE A 27 6.27 -2.96 -2.69
N GLU A 28 7.17 -2.13 -2.18
CA GLU A 28 6.89 -0.71 -1.97
C GLU A 28 6.56 0.00 -3.27
N GLU A 29 7.33 -0.28 -4.32
CA GLU A 29 7.09 0.33 -5.62
C GLU A 29 5.73 -0.07 -6.18
N THR A 30 5.36 -1.34 -6.03
CA THR A 30 4.07 -1.83 -6.50
C THR A 30 2.93 -1.11 -5.79
N MET A 31 3.02 -0.96 -4.47
CA MET A 31 2.00 -0.24 -3.72
C MET A 31 1.86 1.20 -4.19
N ARG A 32 2.98 1.88 -4.38
CA ARG A 32 2.96 3.26 -4.84
C ARG A 32 2.35 3.38 -6.25
N ARG A 33 2.64 2.42 -7.12
CA ARG A 33 2.09 2.44 -8.48
C ARG A 33 0.59 2.21 -8.49
N ILE A 34 0.11 1.28 -7.68
CA ILE A 34 -1.33 1.00 -7.60
C ILE A 34 -2.08 2.24 -7.14
N ILE A 35 -1.65 2.82 -6.04
CA ILE A 35 -2.34 3.98 -5.48
C ILE A 35 -2.11 5.22 -6.34
N GLY A 36 -0.92 5.37 -6.89
CA GLY A 36 -0.60 6.48 -7.77
C GLY A 36 -1.44 6.52 -9.04
N ALA A 37 -1.88 5.34 -9.51
CA ALA A 37 -2.75 5.26 -10.68
C ALA A 37 -4.09 5.96 -10.45
N TYR A 38 -4.47 6.17 -9.21
CA TYR A 38 -5.69 6.90 -8.84
C TYR A 38 -5.41 8.36 -8.51
N GLY A 39 -4.19 8.82 -8.75
CA GLY A 39 -3.83 10.22 -8.48
C GLY A 39 -3.62 10.54 -7.01
N ILE A 40 -3.34 9.54 -6.21
CA ILE A 40 -3.17 9.69 -4.75
C ILE A 40 -1.72 9.43 -4.38
N GLU A 41 -1.15 10.29 -3.56
CA GLU A 41 0.18 10.05 -3.01
C GLU A 41 0.06 9.14 -1.80
N CYS A 42 0.99 8.19 -1.69
CA CYS A 42 1.02 7.31 -0.54
C CYS A 42 2.42 7.11 -0.02
N GLN A 43 2.51 6.70 1.24
CA GLN A 43 3.73 6.23 1.86
C GLN A 43 3.62 4.71 1.95
N ALA A 44 4.63 4.01 1.47
CA ALA A 44 4.61 2.56 1.46
C ALA A 44 5.90 2.03 2.09
N PHE A 45 5.74 1.08 2.99
CA PHE A 45 6.87 0.46 3.68
C PHE A 45 6.69 -1.05 3.68
N ALA A 46 7.78 -1.77 3.45
CA ALA A 46 7.76 -3.23 3.49
C ALA A 46 8.99 -3.73 4.22
N ILE A 47 8.76 -4.66 5.12
CA ILE A 47 9.81 -5.43 5.78
C ILE A 47 9.44 -6.90 5.64
N PRO A 48 10.35 -7.86 5.92
CA PRO A 48 10.11 -9.26 5.57
C PRO A 48 8.80 -9.86 6.09
N ASN A 49 8.29 -9.39 7.21
CA ASN A 49 7.08 -9.97 7.81
C ASN A 49 5.92 -8.99 7.90
N CYS A 50 6.02 -7.84 7.24
CA CYS A 50 5.01 -6.81 7.41
C CYS A 50 5.03 -5.85 6.24
N VAL A 51 3.86 -5.46 5.77
CA VAL A 51 3.74 -4.37 4.80
C VAL A 51 2.81 -3.32 5.40
N MET A 52 3.10 -2.07 5.09
CA MET A 52 2.32 -0.95 5.58
C MET A 52 2.11 0.04 4.46
N VAL A 53 0.89 0.50 4.28
CA VAL A 53 0.58 1.54 3.32
C VAL A 53 -0.22 2.61 4.01
N SER A 54 0.15 3.85 3.77
CA SER A 54 -0.50 5.01 4.36
C SER A 54 -0.78 6.01 3.25
N LEU A 55 -1.97 6.55 3.24
CA LEU A 55 -2.33 7.60 2.29
C LEU A 55 -3.19 8.65 2.98
N GLU A 56 -3.29 9.80 2.34
CA GLU A 56 -4.14 10.87 2.81
C GLU A 56 -5.37 10.95 1.91
N ALA A 57 -6.54 10.77 2.52
CA ALA A 57 -7.80 10.82 1.79
C ALA A 57 -8.09 12.26 1.36
N ALA A 58 -9.04 12.42 0.41
CA ALA A 58 -9.38 13.72 -0.14
C ALA A 58 -9.83 14.74 0.91
N ASN A 59 -10.33 14.28 2.04
CA ASN A 59 -10.75 15.16 3.14
C ASN A 59 -9.59 15.50 4.11
N GLY A 60 -8.36 15.13 3.77
CA GLY A 60 -7.19 15.42 4.59
C GLY A 60 -6.96 14.45 5.73
N LYS A 61 -7.81 13.43 5.89
CA LYS A 61 -7.63 12.45 6.96
C LYS A 61 -6.68 11.34 6.53
N PRO A 62 -5.72 10.99 7.39
CA PRO A 62 -4.81 9.90 7.05
C PRO A 62 -5.51 8.55 7.13
N LEU A 63 -5.08 7.63 6.27
CA LEU A 63 -5.57 6.26 6.25
C LEU A 63 -4.36 5.34 6.20
N MET A 64 -4.32 4.37 7.10
CA MET A 64 -3.18 3.45 7.19
C MET A 64 -3.67 2.03 7.35
N VAL A 65 -3.07 1.11 6.59
CA VAL A 65 -3.34 -0.32 6.71
C VAL A 65 -2.00 -1.04 6.84
N MET A 66 -1.95 -2.00 7.76
CA MET A 66 -0.77 -2.81 8.02
C MET A 66 -1.15 -4.28 7.97
N LYS A 67 -0.35 -5.07 7.27
CA LYS A 67 -0.57 -6.51 7.14
C LYS A 67 0.64 -7.32 7.56
#